data_84e12d43d5f1972ee497d62b82fa9d72
#
_entry.id   84e12d43d5f1972ee497d62b82fa9d72
#
_cell.length_a   1.000
_cell.length_b   1.000
_cell.length_c   1.000
_cell.angle_alpha   90.00
_cell.angle_beta   90.00
_cell.angle_gamma   90.00
#
_symmetry.space_group_name_H-M   'P 1'
#
loop_
_entity.id
_entity.type
_entity.pdbx_description
1 polymer ?
#
loop_
_entity_poly.entity_id
_entity_poly.type
_entity_poly.pdbx_seq_one_letter_code
_entity_poly.pdbx_strand_id
1 'polypeptide(L)'
;MKLLFISLILILLQNCSFDKNSGIWKDKSQTADKKKKIFEGFVDLNSEQKIFNQIIDSGQNLKLFSKPKVFSKLNDQTLDEINNVNFDYQELNFQFLKSKKLSKNKIQENIFFDNNNLIFSDNKGNIVVYSVEEEKILRRFNFYKKKYKSFNKNLNLLIKDNIIYAADNIGFIYAYNYNENKVMWAHRHKIPYRSNIKIYKKNIIISDQDNNLYILDQNTGKQIKKIPTEQVNFNNNFRNNIIVGEKRFFFLNSYGSLYSFDEKMNVDWFINLNKRIKENPSNIFYSNQILISKKNILILTNDQFYIIDKSRGVIVFKKNFGSNITPLLFKDHLFLVNANDLFIAFSLEKKKVIYSFDLKKKFKSNSKLRKISNKIKNLKIVNNSIYLFLEDHYIVKINFNSEIEEVFNIKSNLNSNPIFINNSLLFLNNKNKLIILN
;
A
#
# COMPACT_ATOMS: atom_id res chain seq x y z
N MET A 1 43.21 33.82 -50.82
CA MET A 1 42.04 33.65 -49.96
C MET A 1 42.13 32.48 -48.94
N LYS A 2 42.54 31.27 -49.31
CA LYS A 2 42.67 30.12 -48.36
C LYS A 2 43.69 30.34 -47.24
N LEU A 3 44.83 30.99 -47.50
CA LEU A 3 45.86 31.28 -46.48
C LEU A 3 45.41 32.35 -45.45
N LEU A 4 44.63 33.33 -45.89
CA LEU A 4 44.07 34.35 -45.01
C LEU A 4 43.02 33.79 -44.06
N PHE A 5 42.26 32.75 -44.50
CA PHE A 5 41.24 32.08 -43.69
C PHE A 5 41.86 31.18 -42.61
N ILE A 6 42.99 30.52 -42.93
CA ILE A 6 43.76 29.70 -42.00
C ILE A 6 44.44 30.57 -40.92
N SER A 7 44.97 31.72 -41.32
CA SER A 7 45.54 32.68 -40.38
C SER A 7 44.50 33.27 -39.41
N LEU A 8 43.25 33.50 -39.88
CA LEU A 8 42.16 34.01 -39.04
C LEU A 8 41.67 32.95 -38.01
N ILE A 9 41.67 31.65 -38.42
CA ILE A 9 41.31 30.52 -37.51
C ILE A 9 42.40 30.34 -36.46
N LEU A 10 43.68 30.52 -36.76
CA LEU A 10 44.77 30.39 -35.80
C LEU A 10 44.75 31.52 -34.75
N ILE A 11 44.30 32.73 -35.13
CA ILE A 11 44.17 33.85 -34.19
C ILE A 11 42.99 33.67 -33.22
N LEU A 12 41.91 32.99 -33.65
CA LEU A 12 40.76 32.66 -32.80
C LEU A 12 41.05 31.54 -31.78
N LEU A 13 42.08 30.73 -32.02
CA LEU A 13 42.48 29.65 -31.08
C LEU A 13 43.39 30.13 -29.95
N GLN A 14 43.91 31.37 -30.02
CA GLN A 14 44.80 31.94 -28.97
C GLN A 14 44.08 32.60 -27.83
N ASN A 15 42.74 32.73 -27.89
CA ASN A 15 41.96 33.36 -26.83
C ASN A 15 41.41 32.34 -25.77
N CYS A 16 41.87 31.09 -25.76
CA CYS A 16 41.69 30.21 -24.60
C CYS A 16 42.78 30.55 -23.58
N SER A 17 42.48 31.52 -22.70
CA SER A 17 43.28 31.84 -21.53
C SER A 17 43.29 30.61 -20.59
N PHE A 18 44.39 29.87 -20.59
CA PHE A 18 44.74 28.91 -19.58
C PHE A 18 45.26 29.59 -18.35
N ASP A 19 44.40 30.39 -17.66
CA ASP A 19 44.76 31.02 -16.41
C ASP A 19 44.71 29.95 -15.30
N LYS A 20 45.83 29.80 -14.57
CA LYS A 20 45.94 28.89 -13.41
C LYS A 20 44.97 29.23 -12.27
N ASN A 21 44.33 30.36 -12.29
CA ASN A 21 43.40 30.78 -11.24
C ASN A 21 41.92 30.56 -11.57
N SER A 22 41.56 30.42 -12.84
CA SER A 22 40.17 30.20 -13.30
C SER A 22 39.96 28.87 -14.08
N GLY A 23 41.04 28.11 -14.31
CA GLY A 23 41.03 26.90 -15.15
C GLY A 23 40.37 25.67 -14.48
N ILE A 24 39.82 24.82 -15.33
CA ILE A 24 39.19 23.55 -14.98
C ILE A 24 40.15 22.51 -14.36
N TRP A 25 41.48 22.84 -14.36
CA TRP A 25 42.56 21.97 -13.90
C TRP A 25 43.25 22.55 -12.65
N LYS A 26 42.60 22.51 -11.50
CA LYS A 26 43.26 22.73 -10.20
C LYS A 26 43.74 21.40 -9.63
N ASP A 27 44.97 21.38 -9.11
CA ASP A 27 45.53 20.25 -8.39
C ASP A 27 44.57 19.75 -7.33
N LYS A 28 44.34 18.44 -7.32
CA LYS A 28 43.36 17.76 -6.46
C LYS A 28 43.58 17.95 -4.97
N SER A 29 44.75 18.34 -4.54
CA SER A 29 45.10 18.53 -3.12
C SER A 29 44.58 19.82 -2.48
N GLN A 30 44.51 20.93 -3.22
CA GLN A 30 44.00 22.20 -2.66
C GLN A 30 42.49 22.42 -2.81
N THR A 31 41.80 21.60 -3.64
CA THR A 31 40.35 21.67 -3.84
C THR A 31 39.55 20.86 -2.84
N ALA A 32 40.19 19.91 -2.14
CA ALA A 32 39.47 19.04 -1.15
C ALA A 32 39.13 19.84 0.12
N ASP A 33 40.06 20.69 0.60
CA ASP A 33 39.84 21.45 1.85
C ASP A 33 38.92 22.66 1.66
N LYS A 34 38.96 23.32 0.47
CA LYS A 34 38.03 24.44 0.18
C LYS A 34 36.60 23.91 -0.10
N LYS A 35 36.44 22.75 -0.74
CA LYS A 35 35.11 22.13 -0.90
C LYS A 35 34.49 21.74 0.43
N LYS A 36 35.29 21.28 1.41
CA LYS A 36 34.78 20.96 2.75
C LYS A 36 34.19 22.18 3.46
N LYS A 37 34.82 23.37 3.35
CA LYS A 37 34.34 24.61 4.01
C LYS A 37 33.13 25.25 3.35
N ILE A 38 32.96 25.12 2.02
CA ILE A 38 31.82 25.70 1.29
C ILE A 38 30.55 24.84 1.46
N PHE A 39 30.71 23.53 1.76
CA PHE A 39 29.63 22.58 1.92
C PHE A 39 29.38 22.14 3.38
N GLU A 40 30.03 22.82 4.36
CA GLU A 40 29.67 22.67 5.77
C GLU A 40 28.26 23.20 6.01
N GLY A 41 27.31 22.26 6.06
CA GLY A 41 25.88 22.51 6.18
C GLY A 41 25.03 21.99 5.03
N PHE A 42 25.61 21.59 3.91
CA PHE A 42 24.91 20.86 2.88
C PHE A 42 24.95 19.37 3.19
N VAL A 43 23.82 18.81 3.58
CA VAL A 43 23.65 17.35 3.67
C VAL A 43 23.74 16.80 2.24
N ASP A 44 24.71 15.95 1.97
CA ASP A 44 24.83 15.24 0.69
C ASP A 44 23.58 14.38 0.47
N LEU A 45 22.67 14.88 -0.35
CA LEU A 45 21.40 14.20 -0.68
C LEU A 45 21.63 12.95 -1.53
N ASN A 46 22.84 12.72 -2.01
CA ASN A 46 23.24 11.59 -2.84
C ASN A 46 24.11 10.54 -2.11
N SER A 47 24.42 10.73 -0.83
CA SER A 47 24.99 9.62 -0.07
C SER A 47 23.96 8.48 -0.13
N GLU A 48 24.36 7.31 -0.64
CA GLU A 48 23.61 6.06 -0.47
C GLU A 48 23.45 5.82 1.03
N GLN A 49 22.39 6.39 1.60
CA GLN A 49 22.10 6.21 3.01
C GLN A 49 21.76 4.74 3.18
N LYS A 50 22.61 4.02 3.89
CA LYS A 50 22.38 2.61 4.21
C LYS A 50 20.98 2.44 4.77
N ILE A 51 20.28 1.40 4.32
CA ILE A 51 18.98 1.03 4.86
C ILE A 51 19.10 0.86 6.36
N PHE A 52 18.17 1.45 7.11
CA PHE A 52 18.14 1.38 8.57
C PHE A 52 18.16 -0.08 9.05
N ASN A 53 19.19 -0.43 9.81
CA ASN A 53 19.40 -1.78 10.34
C ASN A 53 19.98 -1.74 11.76
N GLN A 54 19.42 -0.88 12.61
CA GLN A 54 19.85 -0.74 14.00
C GLN A 54 18.80 -1.33 14.93
N ILE A 55 19.25 -2.09 15.92
CA ILE A 55 18.42 -2.52 17.05
C ILE A 55 18.46 -1.39 18.07
N ILE A 56 17.29 -0.93 18.48
CA ILE A 56 17.10 0.14 19.48
C ILE A 56 16.22 -0.44 20.57
N ASP A 57 16.72 -0.50 21.79
CA ASP A 57 15.94 -0.96 22.92
C ASP A 57 14.84 0.04 23.30
N SER A 58 13.71 -0.48 23.75
CA SER A 58 12.60 0.34 24.22
C SER A 58 12.94 0.98 25.58
N GLY A 59 13.59 2.15 25.54
CA GLY A 59 13.86 2.93 26.76
C GLY A 59 12.63 3.59 27.39
N GLN A 60 11.44 3.45 26.78
CA GLN A 60 10.19 4.07 27.23
C GLN A 60 9.03 3.08 27.05
N ASN A 61 8.23 2.89 28.09
CA ASN A 61 6.98 2.16 28.00
C ASN A 61 5.95 2.94 27.18
N LEU A 62 5.61 2.43 26.00
CA LEU A 62 4.54 2.98 25.16
C LEU A 62 3.18 2.63 25.75
N LYS A 63 2.55 3.59 26.42
CA LYS A 63 1.18 3.47 26.91
C LYS A 63 0.20 3.94 25.83
N LEU A 64 -0.04 3.08 24.84
CA LEU A 64 -1.02 3.34 23.79
C LEU A 64 -2.31 2.60 24.13
N PHE A 65 -3.39 3.33 24.19
CA PHE A 65 -4.71 2.77 24.46
C PHE A 65 -5.76 3.44 23.58
N SER A 66 -6.64 2.65 22.99
CA SER A 66 -7.91 3.14 22.44
C SER A 66 -8.98 2.08 22.70
N LYS A 67 -10.23 2.52 22.87
CA LYS A 67 -11.36 1.58 23.01
C LYS A 67 -11.41 0.70 21.75
N PRO A 68 -11.41 -0.64 21.88
CA PRO A 68 -11.61 -1.53 20.74
C PRO A 68 -12.94 -1.25 20.04
N LYS A 69 -12.96 -1.43 18.72
CA LYS A 69 -14.14 -1.19 17.87
C LYS A 69 -14.65 -2.51 17.29
N VAL A 70 -15.95 -2.72 17.41
CA VAL A 70 -16.67 -3.78 16.73
C VAL A 70 -17.12 -3.30 15.35
N PHE A 71 -16.83 -4.06 14.33
CA PHE A 71 -17.32 -3.84 12.97
C PHE A 71 -18.36 -4.88 12.62
N SER A 72 -19.51 -4.47 12.12
CA SER A 72 -20.54 -5.36 11.57
C SER A 72 -20.43 -5.50 10.05
N LYS A 73 -19.61 -4.66 9.41
CA LYS A 73 -19.38 -4.67 7.97
C LYS A 73 -17.97 -4.21 7.63
N LEU A 74 -17.45 -4.72 6.54
CA LEU A 74 -16.18 -4.30 5.95
C LEU A 74 -16.44 -3.90 4.51
N ASN A 75 -16.55 -2.60 4.29
CA ASN A 75 -16.71 -1.98 2.98
C ASN A 75 -15.45 -1.17 2.62
N ASP A 76 -15.51 -0.42 1.52
CA ASP A 76 -14.38 0.35 1.01
C ASP A 76 -13.83 1.39 2.00
N GLN A 77 -14.69 2.13 2.67
CA GLN A 77 -14.26 3.17 3.64
C GLN A 77 -13.53 2.53 4.82
N THR A 78 -14.06 1.43 5.34
CA THR A 78 -13.42 0.70 6.43
C THR A 78 -12.11 0.02 6.03
N LEU A 79 -11.93 -0.33 4.73
CA LEU A 79 -10.66 -0.87 4.23
C LEU A 79 -9.49 0.12 4.34
N ASP A 80 -9.73 1.41 4.15
CA ASP A 80 -8.68 2.43 4.30
C ASP A 80 -8.33 2.67 5.77
N GLU A 81 -9.29 2.48 6.66
CA GLU A 81 -9.11 2.62 8.10
C GLU A 81 -8.54 1.38 8.78
N ILE A 82 -8.60 0.21 8.12
CA ILE A 82 -8.31 -1.11 8.73
C ILE A 82 -6.92 -1.24 9.35
N ASN A 83 -5.97 -0.42 8.88
CA ASN A 83 -4.61 -0.38 9.41
C ASN A 83 -4.42 0.66 10.53
N ASN A 84 -5.50 1.38 10.87
CA ASN A 84 -5.51 2.45 11.89
C ASN A 84 -6.46 2.14 13.04
N VAL A 85 -7.12 0.98 13.01
CA VAL A 85 -8.18 0.62 13.94
C VAL A 85 -7.70 -0.42 14.92
N ASN A 86 -8.12 -0.26 16.19
CA ASN A 86 -8.04 -1.27 17.23
C ASN A 86 -9.32 -2.10 17.18
N PHE A 87 -9.21 -3.35 16.74
CA PHE A 87 -10.35 -4.27 16.64
C PHE A 87 -10.69 -4.87 17.99
N ASP A 88 -11.97 -5.13 18.18
CA ASP A 88 -12.45 -5.95 19.28
C ASP A 88 -12.51 -7.42 18.86
N TYR A 89 -11.95 -8.33 19.68
CA TYR A 89 -11.92 -9.77 19.46
C TYR A 89 -12.06 -10.52 20.76
N GLN A 90 -12.88 -11.56 20.78
CA GLN A 90 -13.15 -12.33 22.01
C GLN A 90 -11.95 -13.15 22.51
N GLU A 91 -10.98 -13.46 21.65
CA GLU A 91 -9.77 -14.22 21.96
C GLU A 91 -10.00 -15.63 22.52
N LEU A 92 -11.19 -16.20 22.31
CA LEU A 92 -11.47 -17.57 22.73
C LEU A 92 -10.70 -18.61 21.89
N ASN A 93 -10.28 -18.21 20.68
CA ASN A 93 -9.43 -18.97 19.76
C ASN A 93 -9.98 -20.37 19.40
N PHE A 94 -11.28 -20.59 19.52
CA PHE A 94 -11.92 -21.78 19.05
C PHE A 94 -12.57 -21.56 17.68
N GLN A 95 -12.55 -22.60 16.86
CA GLN A 95 -13.17 -22.55 15.54
C GLN A 95 -14.69 -22.66 15.67
N PHE A 96 -15.36 -21.51 15.50
CA PHE A 96 -16.81 -21.42 15.51
C PHE A 96 -17.43 -21.98 14.23
N LEU A 97 -16.85 -21.66 13.06
CA LEU A 97 -17.35 -22.11 11.77
C LEU A 97 -16.23 -22.50 10.82
N LYS A 98 -16.45 -23.58 10.07
CA LYS A 98 -15.62 -23.98 8.92
C LYS A 98 -16.51 -24.40 7.76
N SER A 99 -16.57 -23.57 6.74
CA SER A 99 -17.40 -23.83 5.56
C SER A 99 -16.93 -25.00 4.72
N LYS A 100 -17.78 -25.46 3.80
CA LYS A 100 -17.37 -26.24 2.61
C LYS A 100 -16.44 -25.36 1.73
N LYS A 101 -15.79 -25.98 0.73
CA LYS A 101 -14.95 -25.26 -0.23
C LYS A 101 -15.79 -24.29 -1.05
N LEU A 102 -15.47 -22.97 -0.97
CA LEU A 102 -16.27 -21.91 -1.59
C LEU A 102 -15.87 -21.60 -3.03
N SER A 103 -14.63 -21.88 -3.45
CA SER A 103 -14.18 -21.78 -4.85
C SER A 103 -13.20 -22.90 -5.19
N LYS A 104 -13.25 -23.38 -6.44
CA LYS A 104 -12.25 -24.31 -7.01
C LYS A 104 -10.99 -23.56 -7.49
N ASN A 105 -11.10 -22.26 -7.74
CA ASN A 105 -10.08 -21.42 -8.30
C ASN A 105 -9.30 -20.66 -7.20
N LYS A 106 -8.13 -20.11 -7.55
CA LYS A 106 -7.37 -19.25 -6.65
C LYS A 106 -8.17 -17.99 -6.35
N ILE A 107 -8.41 -17.71 -5.07
CA ILE A 107 -9.12 -16.52 -4.61
C ILE A 107 -8.20 -15.30 -4.60
N GLN A 108 -8.79 -14.10 -4.66
CA GLN A 108 -8.10 -12.84 -4.39
C GLN A 108 -7.93 -12.67 -2.87
N GLU A 109 -6.88 -11.95 -2.47
CA GLU A 109 -6.54 -11.80 -1.04
C GLU A 109 -7.55 -10.96 -0.25
N ASN A 110 -8.14 -9.95 -0.90
CA ASN A 110 -9.13 -9.10 -0.25
C ASN A 110 -10.49 -9.78 -0.22
N ILE A 111 -11.06 -9.84 0.97
CA ILE A 111 -12.42 -10.28 1.26
C ILE A 111 -13.20 -9.14 1.90
N PHE A 112 -14.49 -9.11 1.68
CA PHE A 112 -15.40 -8.10 2.16
C PHE A 112 -16.51 -8.74 2.97
N PHE A 113 -17.13 -7.97 3.84
CA PHE A 113 -18.26 -8.43 4.63
C PHE A 113 -19.35 -7.35 4.64
N ASP A 114 -20.53 -7.72 4.16
CA ASP A 114 -21.67 -6.82 4.06
C ASP A 114 -22.97 -7.59 4.26
N ASN A 115 -23.88 -7.08 5.11
CA ASN A 115 -25.19 -7.71 5.41
C ASN A 115 -25.10 -9.22 5.73
N ASN A 116 -24.22 -9.61 6.66
CA ASN A 116 -23.93 -11.00 7.04
C ASN A 116 -23.43 -11.89 5.90
N ASN A 117 -22.99 -11.30 4.79
CA ASN A 117 -22.43 -12.03 3.67
C ASN A 117 -20.92 -11.79 3.53
N LEU A 118 -20.17 -12.87 3.37
CA LEU A 118 -18.79 -12.82 2.92
C LEU A 118 -18.78 -12.70 1.38
N ILE A 119 -18.06 -11.69 0.87
CA ILE A 119 -17.96 -11.40 -0.56
C ILE A 119 -16.49 -11.45 -0.97
N PHE A 120 -16.16 -12.19 -2.02
CA PHE A 120 -14.82 -12.30 -2.56
C PHE A 120 -14.84 -12.65 -4.05
N SER A 121 -13.68 -12.52 -4.70
CA SER A 121 -13.52 -12.94 -6.10
C SER A 121 -12.41 -13.97 -6.27
N ASP A 122 -12.47 -14.71 -7.37
CA ASP A 122 -11.42 -15.63 -7.77
C ASP A 122 -10.76 -15.24 -9.10
N ASN A 123 -9.65 -15.92 -9.44
CA ASN A 123 -8.86 -15.61 -10.64
C ASN A 123 -9.53 -16.02 -11.97
N LYS A 124 -10.72 -16.58 -11.94
CA LYS A 124 -11.57 -16.79 -13.14
C LYS A 124 -12.65 -15.72 -13.27
N GLY A 125 -12.65 -14.74 -12.36
CA GLY A 125 -13.59 -13.62 -12.36
C GLY A 125 -14.95 -13.95 -11.80
N ASN A 126 -15.05 -15.03 -11.01
CA ASN A 126 -16.27 -15.26 -10.25
C ASN A 126 -16.27 -14.34 -9.03
N ILE A 127 -17.39 -13.69 -8.80
CA ILE A 127 -17.74 -13.02 -7.55
C ILE A 127 -18.64 -13.98 -6.78
N VAL A 128 -18.26 -14.29 -5.55
CA VAL A 128 -18.98 -15.21 -4.67
C VAL A 128 -19.53 -14.42 -3.50
N VAL A 129 -20.82 -14.56 -3.26
CA VAL A 129 -21.52 -14.03 -2.08
C VAL A 129 -21.97 -15.23 -1.26
N TYR A 130 -21.42 -15.36 -0.08
CA TYR A 130 -21.68 -16.46 0.85
C TYR A 130 -22.35 -15.93 2.12
N SER A 131 -23.55 -16.40 2.42
CA SER A 131 -24.21 -16.09 3.68
C SER A 131 -23.56 -16.88 4.81
N VAL A 132 -23.08 -16.15 5.83
CA VAL A 132 -22.55 -16.77 7.05
C VAL A 132 -23.69 -17.35 7.90
N GLU A 133 -24.83 -16.69 7.91
CA GLU A 133 -26.02 -17.11 8.67
C GLU A 133 -26.66 -18.40 8.09
N GLU A 134 -26.84 -18.45 6.76
CA GLU A 134 -27.45 -19.60 6.10
C GLU A 134 -26.42 -20.68 5.72
N GLU A 135 -25.13 -20.45 5.98
CA GLU A 135 -24.00 -21.33 5.65
C GLU A 135 -23.96 -21.80 4.19
N LYS A 136 -24.47 -20.98 3.24
CA LYS A 136 -24.56 -21.33 1.83
C LYS A 136 -24.12 -20.20 0.90
N ILE A 137 -23.74 -20.56 -0.32
CA ILE A 137 -23.48 -19.59 -1.39
C ILE A 137 -24.80 -19.06 -1.90
N LEU A 138 -25.08 -17.78 -1.71
CA LEU A 138 -26.27 -17.11 -2.22
C LEU A 138 -26.12 -16.78 -3.69
N ARG A 139 -24.93 -16.30 -4.09
CA ARG A 139 -24.64 -15.90 -5.48
C ARG A 139 -23.25 -16.34 -5.90
N ARG A 140 -23.16 -16.77 -7.15
CA ARG A 140 -21.90 -16.97 -7.88
C ARG A 140 -22.07 -16.32 -9.24
N PHE A 141 -21.59 -15.10 -9.35
CA PHE A 141 -21.72 -14.29 -10.56
C PHE A 141 -20.42 -14.28 -11.34
N ASN A 142 -20.51 -14.37 -12.68
CA ASN A 142 -19.37 -14.23 -13.57
C ASN A 142 -19.78 -13.35 -14.76
N PHE A 143 -19.18 -12.20 -14.87
CA PHE A 143 -19.46 -11.19 -15.90
C PHE A 143 -19.00 -11.62 -17.30
N TYR A 144 -18.03 -12.54 -17.39
CA TYR A 144 -17.26 -12.72 -18.60
C TYR A 144 -17.90 -13.69 -19.59
N LYS A 145 -17.96 -13.30 -20.88
CA LYS A 145 -18.34 -14.15 -22.00
C LYS A 145 -17.28 -15.25 -22.27
N LYS A 146 -17.65 -16.28 -23.05
CA LYS A 146 -16.84 -17.46 -23.35
C LYS A 146 -15.39 -17.12 -23.79
N LYS A 147 -15.21 -16.11 -24.64
CA LYS A 147 -13.90 -15.66 -25.16
C LYS A 147 -12.89 -15.18 -24.11
N TYR A 148 -13.36 -14.78 -22.92
CA TYR A 148 -12.50 -14.33 -21.84
C TYR A 148 -12.26 -15.37 -20.77
N LYS A 149 -12.86 -16.59 -20.88
CA LYS A 149 -12.78 -17.62 -19.84
C LYS A 149 -11.36 -18.13 -19.58
N SER A 150 -10.50 -18.17 -20.60
CA SER A 150 -9.11 -18.65 -20.51
C SER A 150 -8.21 -17.71 -19.70
N PHE A 151 -8.45 -16.40 -19.75
CA PHE A 151 -7.62 -15.41 -19.06
C PHE A 151 -7.81 -15.45 -17.55
N ASN A 152 -6.73 -15.27 -16.81
CA ASN A 152 -6.81 -14.99 -15.39
C ASN A 152 -7.23 -13.53 -15.18
N LYS A 153 -8.21 -13.33 -14.30
CA LYS A 153 -8.73 -12.02 -13.93
C LYS A 153 -8.15 -11.61 -12.58
N ASN A 154 -7.87 -10.33 -12.47
CA ASN A 154 -7.56 -9.70 -11.20
C ASN A 154 -8.63 -8.62 -10.99
N LEU A 155 -9.59 -8.90 -10.13
CA LEU A 155 -10.71 -7.99 -9.84
C LEU A 155 -10.36 -7.13 -8.64
N ASN A 156 -10.43 -5.82 -8.83
CA ASN A 156 -10.53 -4.89 -7.72
C ASN A 156 -12.01 -4.69 -7.41
N LEU A 157 -12.41 -4.95 -6.18
CA LEU A 157 -13.80 -4.84 -5.74
C LEU A 157 -13.97 -3.68 -4.76
N LEU A 158 -15.14 -3.07 -4.83
CA LEU A 158 -15.65 -2.15 -3.83
C LEU A 158 -17.13 -2.49 -3.60
N ILE A 159 -17.58 -2.50 -2.34
CA ILE A 159 -18.96 -2.85 -2.01
C ILE A 159 -19.61 -1.68 -1.31
N LYS A 160 -20.76 -1.27 -1.79
CA LYS A 160 -21.58 -0.22 -1.20
C LYS A 160 -23.05 -0.44 -1.54
N ASP A 161 -23.92 -0.39 -0.54
CA ASP A 161 -25.39 -0.42 -0.70
C ASP A 161 -25.86 -1.60 -1.55
N ASN A 162 -25.38 -2.83 -1.27
CA ASN A 162 -25.67 -4.07 -2.03
C ASN A 162 -25.15 -4.09 -3.46
N ILE A 163 -24.37 -3.10 -3.86
CA ILE A 163 -23.77 -3.02 -5.19
C ILE A 163 -22.27 -3.36 -5.07
N ILE A 164 -21.83 -4.27 -5.90
CA ILE A 164 -20.42 -4.61 -6.08
C ILE A 164 -19.93 -3.90 -7.34
N TYR A 165 -19.02 -2.93 -7.13
CA TYR A 165 -18.27 -2.32 -8.23
C TYR A 165 -17.03 -3.15 -8.45
N ALA A 166 -16.81 -3.59 -9.68
CA ALA A 166 -15.67 -4.43 -10.04
C ALA A 166 -14.93 -3.87 -11.23
N ALA A 167 -13.62 -3.78 -11.15
CA ALA A 167 -12.75 -3.39 -12.24
C ALA A 167 -11.61 -4.41 -12.40
N ASP A 168 -11.22 -4.69 -13.65
CA ASP A 168 -10.34 -5.79 -13.95
C ASP A 168 -9.10 -5.42 -14.78
N ASN A 169 -8.21 -6.41 -14.91
CA ASN A 169 -7.01 -6.36 -15.71
C ASN A 169 -7.23 -6.58 -17.23
N ILE A 170 -8.48 -6.52 -17.71
CA ILE A 170 -8.85 -6.58 -19.13
C ILE A 170 -9.44 -5.24 -19.58
N GLY A 171 -9.69 -4.33 -18.62
CA GLY A 171 -10.22 -2.99 -18.83
C GLY A 171 -11.75 -2.93 -18.77
N PHE A 172 -12.41 -3.89 -18.13
CA PHE A 172 -13.83 -3.79 -17.79
C PHE A 172 -13.99 -3.16 -16.41
N ILE A 173 -15.02 -2.31 -16.28
CA ILE A 173 -15.58 -1.86 -15.01
C ILE A 173 -17.09 -2.03 -15.07
N TYR A 174 -17.68 -2.53 -13.99
CA TYR A 174 -19.13 -2.77 -13.92
C TYR A 174 -19.66 -2.67 -12.49
N ALA A 175 -20.94 -2.39 -12.37
CA ALA A 175 -21.68 -2.43 -11.11
C ALA A 175 -22.68 -3.60 -11.15
N TYR A 176 -22.65 -4.43 -10.13
CA TYR A 176 -23.51 -5.59 -9.97
C TYR A 176 -24.25 -5.53 -8.64
N ASN A 177 -25.57 -5.44 -8.70
CA ASN A 177 -26.44 -5.57 -7.53
C ASN A 177 -26.59 -7.06 -7.19
N TYR A 178 -25.99 -7.51 -6.08
CA TYR A 178 -25.99 -8.93 -5.72
C TYR A 178 -27.30 -9.40 -5.10
N ASN A 179 -28.15 -8.51 -4.55
CA ASN A 179 -29.47 -8.86 -4.07
C ASN A 179 -30.42 -9.13 -5.24
N GLU A 180 -30.47 -8.19 -6.21
CA GLU A 180 -31.30 -8.30 -7.40
C GLU A 180 -30.71 -9.26 -8.44
N ASN A 181 -29.49 -9.69 -8.29
CA ASN A 181 -28.74 -10.52 -9.27
C ASN A 181 -28.69 -9.85 -10.66
N LYS A 182 -28.45 -8.53 -10.72
CA LYS A 182 -28.51 -7.73 -11.93
C LYS A 182 -27.28 -6.88 -12.13
N VAL A 183 -26.74 -6.86 -13.35
CA VAL A 183 -25.73 -5.87 -13.73
C VAL A 183 -26.44 -4.53 -13.99
N MET A 184 -26.08 -3.52 -13.23
CA MET A 184 -26.64 -2.18 -13.34
C MET A 184 -26.10 -1.45 -14.56
N TRP A 185 -24.78 -1.48 -14.71
CA TRP A 185 -24.06 -0.93 -15.85
C TRP A 185 -22.71 -1.61 -16.01
N ALA A 186 -22.12 -1.50 -17.22
CA ALA A 186 -20.80 -2.01 -17.52
C ALA A 186 -20.14 -1.22 -18.66
N HIS A 187 -18.86 -0.91 -18.49
CA HIS A 187 -18.06 -0.21 -19.50
C HIS A 187 -16.74 -0.94 -19.76
N ARG A 188 -16.14 -0.70 -20.91
CA ARG A 188 -14.83 -1.23 -21.27
C ARG A 188 -13.93 -0.14 -21.82
N HIS A 189 -12.84 0.15 -21.14
CA HIS A 189 -11.85 1.15 -21.57
C HIS A 189 -10.65 0.56 -22.32
N LYS A 190 -10.61 -0.77 -22.50
CA LYS A 190 -9.56 -1.54 -23.21
C LYS A 190 -8.18 -1.52 -22.56
N ILE A 191 -7.91 -0.66 -21.59
CA ILE A 191 -6.66 -0.58 -20.82
C ILE A 191 -6.91 -1.24 -19.46
N PRO A 192 -6.03 -2.13 -18.99
CA PRO A 192 -6.15 -2.77 -17.67
C PRO A 192 -6.28 -1.76 -16.54
N TYR A 193 -7.22 -1.97 -15.63
CA TYR A 193 -7.28 -1.20 -14.40
C TYR A 193 -6.25 -1.71 -13.39
N ARG A 194 -5.54 -0.81 -12.74
CA ARG A 194 -4.42 -1.10 -11.85
C ARG A 194 -4.46 -0.34 -10.52
N SER A 195 -5.62 0.11 -10.09
CA SER A 195 -5.80 0.73 -8.78
C SER A 195 -6.92 0.06 -7.99
N ASN A 196 -6.98 0.35 -6.69
CA ASN A 196 -8.20 0.17 -5.93
C ASN A 196 -9.29 1.12 -6.48
N ILE A 197 -10.55 0.69 -6.33
CA ILE A 197 -11.72 1.52 -6.63
C ILE A 197 -12.05 2.32 -5.39
N LYS A 198 -12.34 3.61 -5.54
CA LYS A 198 -12.81 4.47 -4.45
C LYS A 198 -14.07 5.21 -4.84
N ILE A 199 -14.89 5.58 -3.86
CA ILE A 199 -16.01 6.48 -4.05
C ILE A 199 -15.74 7.79 -3.32
N TYR A 200 -15.81 8.88 -4.04
CA TYR A 200 -15.73 10.23 -3.51
C TYR A 200 -16.88 11.07 -4.04
N LYS A 201 -17.73 11.60 -3.13
CA LYS A 201 -18.91 12.44 -3.50
C LYS A 201 -19.76 11.87 -4.63
N LYS A 202 -20.20 10.61 -4.54
CA LYS A 202 -21.01 9.89 -5.55
C LYS A 202 -20.30 9.60 -6.86
N ASN A 203 -18.98 9.78 -6.93
CA ASN A 203 -18.19 9.43 -8.09
C ASN A 203 -17.24 8.30 -7.78
N ILE A 204 -17.05 7.40 -8.74
CA ILE A 204 -16.04 6.36 -8.70
C ILE A 204 -14.72 6.95 -9.16
N ILE A 205 -13.69 6.75 -8.38
CA ILE A 205 -12.31 7.13 -8.70
C ILE A 205 -11.50 5.84 -8.90
N ILE A 206 -10.86 5.73 -10.07
CA ILE A 206 -10.09 4.55 -10.46
C ILE A 206 -9.00 4.94 -11.46
N SER A 207 -7.89 4.20 -11.50
CA SER A 207 -6.86 4.41 -12.52
C SER A 207 -6.52 3.15 -13.30
N ASP A 208 -6.04 3.36 -14.52
CA ASP A 208 -5.58 2.30 -15.42
C ASP A 208 -4.06 2.07 -15.31
N GLN A 209 -3.57 1.12 -16.11
CA GLN A 209 -2.16 0.74 -16.18
C GLN A 209 -1.26 1.89 -16.72
N ASP A 210 -1.81 2.77 -17.54
CA ASP A 210 -1.09 3.90 -18.13
C ASP A 210 -1.13 5.14 -17.21
N ASN A 211 -1.53 4.96 -15.95
CA ASN A 211 -1.68 6.00 -14.93
C ASN A 211 -2.74 7.07 -15.25
N ASN A 212 -3.67 6.82 -16.18
CA ASN A 212 -4.80 7.72 -16.32
C ASN A 212 -5.75 7.54 -15.13
N LEU A 213 -6.15 8.64 -14.53
CA LEU A 213 -7.16 8.66 -13.48
C LEU A 213 -8.54 8.94 -14.09
N TYR A 214 -9.51 8.09 -13.80
CA TYR A 214 -10.88 8.21 -14.25
C TYR A 214 -11.79 8.60 -13.10
N ILE A 215 -12.69 9.54 -13.37
CA ILE A 215 -13.79 9.93 -12.51
C ILE A 215 -15.06 9.54 -13.24
N LEU A 216 -15.81 8.59 -12.67
CA LEU A 216 -17.02 8.04 -13.28
C LEU A 216 -18.23 8.32 -12.39
N ASP A 217 -19.38 8.55 -12.98
CA ASP A 217 -20.63 8.62 -12.24
C ASP A 217 -20.95 7.28 -11.60
N GLN A 218 -21.23 7.26 -10.31
CA GLN A 218 -21.46 6.03 -9.55
C GLN A 218 -22.65 5.22 -10.05
N ASN A 219 -23.73 5.90 -10.52
CA ASN A 219 -24.99 5.25 -10.87
C ASN A 219 -25.01 4.71 -12.29
N THR A 220 -24.29 5.35 -13.21
CA THR A 220 -24.31 5.02 -14.65
C THR A 220 -23.00 4.48 -15.18
N GLY A 221 -21.91 4.64 -14.42
CA GLY A 221 -20.55 4.32 -14.85
C GLY A 221 -20.01 5.23 -15.96
N LYS A 222 -20.76 6.25 -16.39
CA LYS A 222 -20.30 7.18 -17.45
C LYS A 222 -19.10 7.98 -16.98
N GLN A 223 -18.13 8.13 -17.86
CA GLN A 223 -16.95 8.95 -17.61
C GLN A 223 -17.32 10.42 -17.51
N ILE A 224 -17.06 11.02 -16.35
CA ILE A 224 -17.20 12.46 -16.12
C ILE A 224 -15.90 13.16 -16.49
N LYS A 225 -14.75 12.61 -16.04
CA LYS A 225 -13.43 13.19 -16.27
C LYS A 225 -12.39 12.08 -16.46
N LYS A 226 -11.42 12.34 -17.34
CA LYS A 226 -10.20 11.55 -17.46
C LYS A 226 -9.01 12.50 -17.27
N ILE A 227 -8.11 12.16 -16.36
CA ILE A 227 -6.94 12.97 -16.04
C ILE A 227 -5.71 12.12 -16.40
N PRO A 228 -5.02 12.41 -17.50
CA PRO A 228 -3.78 11.75 -17.83
C PRO A 228 -2.69 12.19 -16.84
N THR A 229 -1.87 11.25 -16.41
CA THR A 229 -0.66 11.53 -15.64
C THR A 229 0.54 10.86 -16.31
N GLU A 230 1.72 10.90 -15.68
CA GLU A 230 2.94 10.39 -16.29
C GLU A 230 2.84 8.87 -16.55
N GLN A 231 3.06 8.48 -17.78
CA GLN A 231 2.99 7.09 -18.19
C GLN A 231 4.29 6.35 -17.87
N VAL A 232 4.17 5.07 -17.56
CA VAL A 232 5.29 4.14 -17.42
C VAL A 232 5.16 3.09 -18.50
N ASN A 233 6.18 2.97 -19.36
CA ASN A 233 6.17 2.10 -20.53
C ASN A 233 6.31 0.60 -20.22
N PHE A 234 5.84 0.13 -19.07
CA PHE A 234 5.99 -1.27 -18.66
C PHE A 234 4.67 -1.93 -18.28
N ASN A 235 4.46 -3.12 -18.81
CA ASN A 235 3.43 -4.04 -18.37
C ASN A 235 3.83 -4.63 -17.01
N ASN A 236 3.38 -4.01 -15.92
CA ASN A 236 3.64 -4.48 -14.58
C ASN A 236 2.35 -4.83 -13.84
N ASN A 237 2.48 -5.62 -12.79
CA ASN A 237 1.37 -5.97 -11.89
C ASN A 237 1.22 -4.99 -10.72
N PHE A 238 1.91 -3.84 -10.76
CA PHE A 238 1.86 -2.84 -9.70
C PHE A 238 0.47 -2.19 -9.63
N ARG A 239 0.01 -1.92 -8.43
CA ARG A 239 -1.26 -1.24 -8.19
C ARG A 239 -0.98 0.21 -7.80
N ASN A 240 -1.55 1.13 -8.56
CA ASN A 240 -1.66 2.52 -8.16
C ASN A 240 -2.51 2.63 -6.89
N ASN A 241 -2.19 3.59 -6.05
CA ASN A 241 -2.87 3.80 -4.79
C ASN A 241 -3.78 5.03 -4.84
N ILE A 242 -5.06 4.84 -4.51
CA ILE A 242 -6.02 5.92 -4.31
C ILE A 242 -6.53 5.84 -2.89
N ILE A 243 -6.54 6.97 -2.18
CA ILE A 243 -7.09 7.08 -0.85
C ILE A 243 -7.96 8.33 -0.74
N VAL A 244 -9.09 8.21 -0.05
CA VAL A 244 -10.08 9.27 0.10
C VAL A 244 -10.02 9.82 1.51
N GLY A 245 -9.91 11.13 1.64
CA GLY A 245 -10.10 11.88 2.87
C GLY A 245 -11.42 12.65 2.84
N GLU A 246 -11.70 13.42 3.89
CA GLU A 246 -12.98 14.15 4.02
C GLU A 246 -13.22 15.17 2.90
N LYS A 247 -12.23 16.04 2.63
CA LYS A 247 -12.36 17.16 1.69
C LYS A 247 -11.53 17.00 0.42
N ARG A 248 -10.78 15.93 0.29
CA ARG A 248 -9.90 15.67 -0.85
C ARG A 248 -9.57 14.19 -0.98
N PHE A 249 -9.14 13.78 -2.16
CA PHE A 249 -8.57 12.46 -2.33
C PHE A 249 -7.15 12.56 -2.90
N PHE A 250 -6.39 11.47 -2.76
CA PHE A 250 -5.00 11.41 -3.18
C PHE A 250 -4.80 10.22 -4.11
N PHE A 251 -3.98 10.43 -5.12
CA PHE A 251 -3.62 9.42 -6.11
C PHE A 251 -2.11 9.34 -6.24
N LEU A 252 -1.55 8.17 -5.94
CA LEU A 252 -0.15 7.85 -6.14
C LEU A 252 -0.02 6.87 -7.29
N ASN A 253 0.62 7.31 -8.37
CA ASN A 253 0.81 6.49 -9.56
C ASN A 253 2.12 5.71 -9.54
N SER A 254 2.28 4.77 -10.47
CA SER A 254 3.47 3.92 -10.61
C SER A 254 4.73 4.68 -11.08
N TYR A 255 4.59 5.93 -11.52
CA TYR A 255 5.71 6.82 -11.81
C TYR A 255 6.31 7.43 -10.52
N GLY A 256 5.57 7.41 -9.43
CA GLY A 256 5.94 7.98 -8.14
C GLY A 256 5.43 9.40 -7.91
N SER A 257 4.49 9.84 -8.74
CA SER A 257 3.82 11.12 -8.53
C SER A 257 2.60 10.96 -7.65
N LEU A 258 2.57 11.70 -6.55
CA LEU A 258 1.45 11.83 -5.64
C LEU A 258 0.69 13.11 -5.98
N TYR A 259 -0.57 12.97 -6.30
CA TYR A 259 -1.51 14.05 -6.59
C TYR A 259 -2.51 14.21 -5.46
N SER A 260 -2.85 15.45 -5.13
CA SER A 260 -4.00 15.81 -4.29
C SER A 260 -5.07 16.45 -5.16
N PHE A 261 -6.30 16.03 -4.97
CA PHE A 261 -7.47 16.57 -5.64
C PHE A 261 -8.42 17.22 -4.65
N ASP A 262 -8.93 18.38 -5.01
CA ASP A 262 -9.92 19.14 -4.24
C ASP A 262 -11.33 18.52 -4.33
N GLU A 263 -12.30 19.18 -3.71
CA GLU A 263 -13.71 18.75 -3.71
C GLU A 263 -14.37 18.84 -5.09
N LYS A 264 -13.82 19.67 -6.00
CA LYS A 264 -14.27 19.79 -7.40
C LYS A 264 -13.51 18.85 -8.34
N MET A 265 -12.63 17.98 -7.77
CA MET A 265 -11.80 17.03 -8.51
C MET A 265 -10.80 17.70 -9.46
N ASN A 266 -10.31 18.88 -9.09
CA ASN A 266 -9.17 19.55 -9.71
C ASN A 266 -7.90 19.23 -8.92
N VAL A 267 -6.76 19.22 -9.60
CA VAL A 267 -5.47 19.07 -8.96
C VAL A 267 -5.20 20.28 -8.08
N ASP A 268 -5.01 20.05 -6.79
CA ASP A 268 -4.67 21.04 -5.79
C ASP A 268 -3.14 21.21 -5.71
N TRP A 269 -2.43 20.10 -5.60
CA TRP A 269 -0.98 20.02 -5.66
C TRP A 269 -0.53 18.64 -6.13
N PHE A 270 0.72 18.53 -6.58
CA PHE A 270 1.37 17.26 -6.82
C PHE A 270 2.87 17.30 -6.46
N ILE A 271 3.43 16.14 -6.17
CA ILE A 271 4.86 15.96 -5.90
C ILE A 271 5.34 14.62 -6.47
N ASN A 272 6.50 14.62 -7.11
CA ASN A 272 7.15 13.38 -7.54
C ASN A 272 8.13 12.88 -6.46
N LEU A 273 7.94 11.65 -6.01
CA LEU A 273 8.76 10.98 -5.00
C LEU A 273 9.90 10.15 -5.60
N ASN A 274 9.81 9.83 -6.90
CA ASN A 274 10.75 8.96 -7.58
C ASN A 274 11.94 9.73 -8.14
N LYS A 275 12.94 9.98 -7.30
CA LYS A 275 14.18 10.63 -7.74
C LYS A 275 15.02 9.79 -8.72
N ARG A 276 14.86 8.47 -8.70
CA ARG A 276 15.66 7.53 -9.53
C ARG A 276 15.20 7.46 -10.98
N ILE A 277 14.07 8.06 -11.33
CA ILE A 277 13.52 7.99 -12.69
C ILE A 277 14.41 8.69 -13.72
N LYS A 278 15.18 9.69 -13.29
CA LYS A 278 16.18 10.35 -14.15
C LYS A 278 17.35 9.46 -14.49
N GLU A 279 17.69 8.52 -13.60
CA GLU A 279 18.81 7.58 -13.77
C GLU A 279 18.37 6.32 -14.53
N ASN A 280 17.14 5.87 -14.29
CA ASN A 280 16.56 4.72 -14.97
C ASN A 280 15.04 4.89 -15.13
N PRO A 281 14.56 5.26 -16.35
CA PRO A 281 13.13 5.44 -16.64
C PRO A 281 12.28 4.18 -16.41
N SER A 282 12.92 3.00 -16.33
CA SER A 282 12.23 1.74 -16.06
C SER A 282 11.94 1.49 -14.58
N ASN A 283 12.41 2.33 -13.67
CA ASN A 283 12.17 2.20 -12.25
C ASN A 283 10.71 2.56 -11.89
N ILE A 284 9.93 1.53 -11.61
CA ILE A 284 8.57 1.67 -11.10
C ILE A 284 8.63 2.02 -9.62
N PHE A 285 7.81 2.99 -9.22
CA PHE A 285 7.66 3.36 -7.82
C PHE A 285 6.71 2.41 -7.10
N TYR A 286 7.25 1.41 -6.40
CA TYR A 286 6.47 0.48 -5.58
C TYR A 286 6.23 1.05 -4.19
N SER A 287 4.98 1.19 -3.80
CA SER A 287 4.61 1.58 -2.45
C SER A 287 3.58 0.64 -1.85
N ASN A 288 3.54 0.58 -0.52
CA ASN A 288 2.40 0.03 0.21
C ASN A 288 1.17 0.93 0.05
N GLN A 289 0.04 0.49 0.60
CA GLN A 289 -1.15 1.32 0.71
C GLN A 289 -0.80 2.65 1.42
N ILE A 290 -1.29 3.75 0.87
CA ILE A 290 -1.13 5.07 1.47
C ILE A 290 -1.87 5.09 2.81
N LEU A 291 -1.24 5.66 3.84
CA LEU A 291 -1.87 5.91 5.13
C LEU A 291 -2.08 7.41 5.31
N ILE A 292 -3.22 7.78 5.88
CA ILE A 292 -3.54 9.18 6.20
C ILE A 292 -3.62 9.34 7.72
N SER A 293 -2.87 10.30 8.24
CA SER A 293 -3.04 10.83 9.60
C SER A 293 -3.82 12.15 9.57
N LYS A 294 -4.04 12.76 10.73
CA LYS A 294 -4.74 14.06 10.81
C LYS A 294 -4.11 15.13 9.90
N LYS A 295 -2.78 15.23 9.87
CA LYS A 295 -2.04 16.29 9.16
C LYS A 295 -1.21 15.77 7.99
N ASN A 296 -0.89 14.48 7.96
CA ASN A 296 0.12 13.93 7.06
C ASN A 296 -0.39 12.77 6.23
N ILE A 297 0.22 12.59 5.08
CA ILE A 297 0.17 11.38 4.25
C ILE A 297 1.47 10.63 4.51
N LEU A 298 1.35 9.32 4.72
CA LEU A 298 2.48 8.43 4.95
C LEU A 298 2.60 7.48 3.76
N ILE A 299 3.78 7.45 3.14
CA ILE A 299 4.07 6.58 2.01
C ILE A 299 5.32 5.78 2.33
N LEU A 300 5.19 4.46 2.26
CA LEU A 300 6.29 3.53 2.43
C LEU A 300 6.51 2.75 1.15
N THR A 301 7.76 2.72 0.72
CA THR A 301 8.25 1.78 -0.30
C THR A 301 8.98 0.62 0.41
N ASN A 302 9.61 -0.26 -0.33
CA ASN A 302 10.40 -1.33 0.27
C ASN A 302 11.64 -0.80 1.02
N ASP A 303 12.14 0.38 0.65
CA ASP A 303 13.40 0.95 1.14
C ASP A 303 13.26 2.36 1.73
N GLN A 304 12.14 3.06 1.51
CA GLN A 304 11.98 4.45 1.93
C GLN A 304 10.66 4.73 2.62
N PHE A 305 10.69 5.68 3.55
CA PHE A 305 9.54 6.21 4.24
C PHE A 305 9.47 7.72 4.04
N TYR A 306 8.28 8.20 3.64
CA TYR A 306 7.96 9.60 3.45
C TYR A 306 6.82 10.02 4.34
N ILE A 307 6.96 11.17 5.00
CA ILE A 307 5.87 11.91 5.64
C ILE A 307 5.66 13.18 4.84
N ILE A 308 4.45 13.38 4.33
CA ILE A 308 4.09 14.51 3.45
C ILE A 308 2.98 15.30 4.12
N ASP A 309 3.13 16.61 4.21
CA ASP A 309 2.07 17.51 4.68
C ASP A 309 0.87 17.41 3.75
N LYS A 310 -0.28 17.01 4.30
CA LYS A 310 -1.51 16.72 3.54
C LYS A 310 -2.09 17.94 2.82
N SER A 311 -1.85 19.15 3.36
CA SER A 311 -2.41 20.38 2.81
C SER A 311 -1.53 21.02 1.74
N ARG A 312 -0.20 20.88 1.87
CA ARG A 312 0.77 21.58 1.01
C ARG A 312 1.51 20.68 0.04
N GLY A 313 1.46 19.36 0.21
CA GLY A 313 2.22 18.42 -0.62
C GLY A 313 3.75 18.47 -0.40
N VAL A 314 4.21 18.97 0.74
CA VAL A 314 5.64 19.09 1.04
C VAL A 314 6.11 17.91 1.86
N ILE A 315 7.27 17.33 1.49
CA ILE A 315 7.92 16.29 2.28
C ILE A 315 8.45 16.92 3.57
N VAL A 316 7.86 16.56 4.71
CA VAL A 316 8.28 17.03 6.04
C VAL A 316 9.25 16.10 6.75
N PHE A 317 9.37 14.85 6.23
CA PHE A 317 10.32 13.86 6.72
C PHE A 317 10.55 12.78 5.66
N LYS A 318 11.80 12.32 5.57
CA LYS A 318 12.21 11.19 4.74
C LYS A 318 13.26 10.37 5.46
N LYS A 319 13.17 9.03 5.39
CA LYS A 319 14.18 8.11 5.94
C LYS A 319 14.29 6.83 5.12
N ASN A 320 15.48 6.23 5.11
CA ASN A 320 15.78 5.00 4.38
C ASN A 320 15.44 3.77 5.23
N PHE A 321 14.19 3.58 5.50
CA PHE A 321 13.58 2.31 5.87
C PHE A 321 12.21 2.22 5.24
N GLY A 322 11.86 1.06 4.74
CA GLY A 322 10.56 0.81 4.15
C GLY A 322 9.90 -0.40 4.78
N SER A 323 8.88 -0.92 4.15
CA SER A 323 8.18 -2.11 4.58
C SER A 323 7.70 -2.91 3.38
N ASN A 324 7.80 -4.24 3.46
CA ASN A 324 7.26 -5.14 2.43
C ASN A 324 5.78 -5.45 2.66
N ILE A 325 5.26 -5.14 3.84
CA ILE A 325 3.86 -5.33 4.22
C ILE A 325 3.24 -4.00 4.62
N THR A 326 1.92 -3.89 4.53
CA THR A 326 1.22 -2.67 4.92
C THR A 326 1.44 -2.39 6.42
N PRO A 327 2.01 -1.23 6.79
CA PRO A 327 2.27 -0.90 8.17
C PRO A 327 0.99 -0.55 8.93
N LEU A 328 1.08 -0.53 10.26
CA LEU A 328 0.01 -0.07 11.13
C LEU A 328 0.26 1.36 11.56
N LEU A 329 -0.75 2.19 11.46
CA LEU A 329 -0.76 3.52 12.04
C LEU A 329 -1.72 3.53 13.25
N PHE A 330 -1.19 3.70 14.44
CA PHE A 330 -2.02 3.76 15.64
C PHE A 330 -1.72 5.02 16.43
N LYS A 331 -2.71 5.90 16.50
CA LYS A 331 -2.50 7.27 16.99
C LYS A 331 -1.35 7.95 16.19
N ASP A 332 -0.33 8.44 16.87
CA ASP A 332 0.84 9.07 16.25
C ASP A 332 2.06 8.12 16.18
N HIS A 333 1.81 6.81 16.11
CA HIS A 333 2.83 5.78 16.03
C HIS A 333 2.64 4.89 14.82
N LEU A 334 3.73 4.64 14.11
CA LEU A 334 3.79 3.73 12.97
C LEU A 334 4.53 2.46 13.38
N PHE A 335 3.90 1.29 13.16
CA PHE A 335 4.51 -0.01 13.38
C PHE A 335 4.67 -0.72 12.05
N LEU A 336 5.87 -1.18 11.77
CA LEU A 336 6.19 -1.80 10.47
C LEU A 336 7.25 -2.90 10.61
N VAL A 337 7.36 -3.72 9.57
CA VAL A 337 8.45 -4.69 9.41
C VAL A 337 9.20 -4.35 8.13
N ASN A 338 10.49 -4.09 8.24
CA ASN A 338 11.32 -3.76 7.09
C ASN A 338 11.82 -5.01 6.34
N ALA A 339 12.53 -4.80 5.22
CA ALA A 339 13.09 -5.88 4.41
C ALA A 339 14.12 -6.77 5.13
N ASN A 340 14.70 -6.29 6.24
CA ASN A 340 15.66 -7.02 7.06
C ASN A 340 15.01 -7.76 8.25
N ASP A 341 13.69 -7.94 8.22
CA ASP A 341 12.88 -8.53 9.31
C ASP A 341 13.01 -7.78 10.65
N LEU A 342 13.38 -6.48 10.62
CA LEU A 342 13.29 -5.64 11.80
C LEU A 342 11.84 -5.16 11.98
N PHE A 343 11.29 -5.39 13.17
CA PHE A 343 10.10 -4.70 13.62
C PHE A 343 10.51 -3.32 14.14
N ILE A 344 9.84 -2.28 13.66
CA ILE A 344 10.16 -0.89 13.97
C ILE A 344 8.91 -0.19 14.49
N ALA A 345 9.04 0.46 15.65
CA ALA A 345 8.08 1.43 16.16
C ALA A 345 8.62 2.84 15.97
N PHE A 346 7.86 3.67 15.26
CA PHE A 346 8.25 5.03 14.90
C PHE A 346 7.23 6.04 15.41
N SER A 347 7.69 7.13 16.05
CA SER A 347 6.83 8.25 16.44
C SER A 347 6.76 9.29 15.33
N LEU A 348 5.54 9.57 14.86
CA LEU A 348 5.30 10.62 13.85
C LEU A 348 5.53 12.01 14.44
N GLU A 349 5.17 12.23 15.71
CA GLU A 349 5.37 13.49 16.41
C GLU A 349 6.87 13.81 16.56
N LYS A 350 7.62 12.86 17.17
CA LYS A 350 9.06 13.00 17.42
C LYS A 350 9.91 12.80 16.17
N LYS A 351 9.34 12.28 15.08
CA LYS A 351 10.01 11.90 13.83
C LYS A 351 11.24 11.00 14.04
N LYS A 352 11.14 10.06 14.99
CA LYS A 352 12.22 9.14 15.33
C LYS A 352 11.74 7.73 15.60
N VAL A 353 12.64 6.75 15.39
CA VAL A 353 12.44 5.38 15.84
C VAL A 353 12.44 5.37 17.36
N ILE A 354 11.43 4.73 17.96
CA ILE A 354 11.30 4.58 19.40
C ILE A 354 12.04 3.32 19.84
N TYR A 355 11.77 2.22 19.15
CA TYR A 355 12.48 0.97 19.31
C TYR A 355 12.46 0.17 18.01
N SER A 356 13.40 -0.77 17.91
CA SER A 356 13.43 -1.75 16.84
C SER A 356 14.08 -3.03 17.31
N PHE A 357 13.58 -4.18 16.85
CA PHE A 357 14.13 -5.48 17.21
C PHE A 357 14.07 -6.45 16.03
N ASP A 358 14.99 -7.40 16.03
CA ASP A 358 15.07 -8.48 15.06
C ASP A 358 14.02 -9.55 15.39
N LEU A 359 13.03 -9.70 14.50
CA LEU A 359 11.95 -10.69 14.63
C LEU A 359 12.50 -12.13 14.67
N LYS A 360 13.52 -12.43 13.83
CA LYS A 360 14.11 -13.79 13.79
C LYS A 360 14.73 -14.17 15.11
N LYS A 361 15.51 -13.24 15.69
CA LYS A 361 16.14 -13.47 17.00
C LYS A 361 15.08 -13.63 18.08
N LYS A 362 14.06 -12.76 18.07
CA LYS A 362 12.99 -12.79 19.05
C LYS A 362 12.14 -14.07 18.96
N PHE A 363 11.85 -14.54 17.75
CA PHE A 363 11.11 -15.79 17.58
C PHE A 363 11.93 -17.02 17.95
N LYS A 364 13.26 -17.03 17.67
CA LYS A 364 14.16 -18.12 18.07
C LYS A 364 14.28 -18.27 19.58
N SER A 365 14.19 -17.20 20.36
CA SER A 365 14.20 -17.24 21.82
C SER A 365 12.90 -17.78 22.43
N ASN A 366 11.81 -17.80 21.67
CA ASN A 366 10.52 -18.34 22.12
C ASN A 366 10.39 -19.81 21.73
N SER A 367 10.15 -20.69 22.71
CA SER A 367 10.06 -22.14 22.51
C SER A 367 9.02 -22.59 21.49
N LYS A 368 7.87 -21.90 21.42
CA LYS A 368 6.76 -22.17 20.49
C LYS A 368 7.08 -21.71 19.07
N LEU A 369 7.88 -20.64 18.88
CA LEU A 369 8.17 -20.01 17.59
C LEU A 369 9.48 -20.47 16.96
N ARG A 370 10.33 -21.18 17.70
CA ARG A 370 11.71 -21.53 17.29
C ARG A 370 11.81 -22.26 15.95
N LYS A 371 10.80 -23.05 15.58
CA LYS A 371 10.75 -23.86 14.35
C LYS A 371 9.80 -23.28 13.28
N ILE A 372 9.21 -22.13 13.52
CA ILE A 372 8.16 -21.55 12.65
C ILE A 372 8.79 -20.53 11.70
N SER A 373 8.23 -20.40 10.51
CA SER A 373 8.59 -19.33 9.58
C SER A 373 8.32 -17.97 10.23
N ASN A 374 9.28 -17.08 10.14
CA ASN A 374 9.15 -15.71 10.64
C ASN A 374 8.60 -14.73 9.59
N LYS A 375 8.12 -15.24 8.46
CA LYS A 375 7.51 -14.40 7.44
C LYS A 375 6.13 -13.92 7.87
N ILE A 376 6.00 -12.61 8.00
CA ILE A 376 4.74 -11.97 8.35
C ILE A 376 3.96 -11.67 7.07
N LYS A 377 2.70 -12.07 7.05
CA LYS A 377 1.76 -11.80 5.97
C LYS A 377 0.93 -10.55 6.22
N ASN A 378 0.53 -10.30 7.45
CA ASN A 378 -0.33 -9.18 7.81
C ASN A 378 -0.10 -8.73 9.25
N LEU A 379 -0.43 -7.48 9.52
CA LEU A 379 -0.42 -6.87 10.85
C LEU A 379 -1.80 -6.31 11.17
N LYS A 380 -2.26 -6.45 12.40
CA LYS A 380 -3.49 -5.82 12.91
C LYS A 380 -3.32 -5.38 14.36
N ILE A 381 -4.06 -4.37 14.76
CA ILE A 381 -4.18 -3.97 16.16
C ILE A 381 -5.50 -4.54 16.68
N VAL A 382 -5.41 -5.34 17.72
CA VAL A 382 -6.54 -6.05 18.31
C VAL A 382 -6.41 -5.97 19.83
N ASN A 383 -7.46 -5.54 20.52
CA ASN A 383 -7.48 -5.43 21.98
C ASN A 383 -6.25 -4.72 22.57
N ASN A 384 -5.82 -3.63 21.92
CA ASN A 384 -4.62 -2.85 22.28
C ASN A 384 -3.29 -3.63 22.22
N SER A 385 -3.22 -4.70 21.42
CA SER A 385 -2.00 -5.44 21.12
C SER A 385 -1.80 -5.55 19.60
N ILE A 386 -0.60 -5.83 19.15
CA ILE A 386 -0.28 -6.02 17.75
C ILE A 386 -0.29 -7.51 17.43
N TYR A 387 -1.13 -7.90 16.48
CA TYR A 387 -1.24 -9.26 15.97
C TYR A 387 -0.42 -9.40 14.70
N LEU A 388 0.60 -10.26 14.74
CA LEU A 388 1.43 -10.63 13.61
C LEU A 388 0.88 -11.93 13.03
N PHE A 389 0.27 -11.86 11.85
CA PHE A 389 -0.21 -13.03 11.11
C PHE A 389 0.93 -13.59 10.28
N LEU A 390 1.41 -14.79 10.59
CA LEU A 390 2.49 -15.45 9.89
C LEU A 390 2.00 -16.16 8.62
N GLU A 391 2.88 -16.43 7.65
CA GLU A 391 2.56 -17.26 6.48
C GLU A 391 2.13 -18.67 6.89
N ASP A 392 2.75 -19.20 7.93
CA ASP A 392 2.32 -20.42 8.61
C ASP A 392 1.08 -20.13 9.46
N HIS A 393 0.41 -21.15 9.92
CA HIS A 393 -0.85 -21.09 10.67
C HIS A 393 -0.70 -20.56 12.11
N TYR A 394 0.15 -19.55 12.31
CA TYR A 394 0.37 -18.93 13.63
C TYR A 394 0.07 -17.43 13.62
N ILE A 395 -0.45 -16.97 14.74
CA ILE A 395 -0.59 -15.56 15.08
C ILE A 395 0.26 -15.30 16.32
N VAL A 396 1.08 -14.26 16.28
CA VAL A 396 1.88 -13.82 17.42
C VAL A 396 1.30 -12.51 17.93
N LYS A 397 0.86 -12.49 19.17
CA LYS A 397 0.39 -11.30 19.88
C LYS A 397 1.57 -10.67 20.59
N ILE A 398 1.82 -9.40 20.30
CA ILE A 398 2.86 -8.60 20.98
C ILE A 398 2.23 -7.33 21.54
N ASN A 399 2.68 -6.89 22.72
CA ASN A 399 2.28 -5.60 23.25
C ASN A 399 3.05 -4.45 22.56
N PHE A 400 2.64 -3.20 22.84
CA PHE A 400 3.31 -2.03 22.28
C PHE A 400 4.74 -1.80 22.78
N ASN A 401 5.20 -2.57 23.79
CA ASN A 401 6.56 -2.55 24.30
C ASN A 401 7.42 -3.67 23.73
N SER A 402 6.95 -4.30 22.66
CA SER A 402 7.65 -5.39 21.94
C SER A 402 7.67 -6.76 22.62
N GLU A 403 6.99 -6.99 23.72
CA GLU A 403 6.96 -8.28 24.40
C GLU A 403 5.95 -9.22 23.74
N ILE A 404 6.31 -10.49 23.58
CA ILE A 404 5.40 -11.53 23.09
C ILE A 404 4.48 -11.89 24.24
N GLU A 405 3.19 -11.59 24.11
CA GLU A 405 2.17 -11.94 25.09
C GLU A 405 1.68 -13.37 24.88
N GLU A 406 1.39 -13.71 23.62
CA GLU A 406 0.80 -15.00 23.30
C GLU A 406 1.12 -15.47 21.87
N VAL A 407 1.04 -16.78 21.66
CA VAL A 407 1.21 -17.43 20.34
C VAL A 407 0.05 -18.38 20.12
N PHE A 408 -0.77 -18.08 19.10
CA PHE A 408 -1.94 -18.86 18.72
C PHE A 408 -1.65 -19.74 17.51
N ASN A 409 -2.07 -20.98 17.55
CA ASN A 409 -2.09 -21.87 16.40
C ASN A 409 -3.52 -21.96 15.83
N ILE A 410 -3.76 -21.32 14.67
CA ILE A 410 -5.08 -21.31 14.02
C ILE A 410 -5.36 -22.53 13.13
N LYS A 411 -4.47 -23.54 13.16
CA LYS A 411 -4.60 -24.82 12.45
C LYS A 411 -4.88 -24.74 10.94
N SER A 412 -4.72 -23.56 10.34
CA SER A 412 -5.09 -23.31 8.94
C SER A 412 -4.35 -22.11 8.38
N ASN A 413 -3.62 -22.29 7.27
CA ASN A 413 -2.89 -21.17 6.63
C ASN A 413 -3.87 -20.17 6.02
N LEU A 414 -3.60 -18.89 6.19
CA LEU A 414 -4.39 -17.81 5.60
C LEU A 414 -4.11 -17.71 4.09
N ASN A 415 -5.17 -17.69 3.30
CA ASN A 415 -5.12 -17.37 1.88
C ASN A 415 -5.62 -15.94 1.60
N SER A 416 -6.62 -15.47 2.35
CA SER A 416 -7.08 -14.08 2.32
C SER A 416 -6.45 -13.25 3.44
N ASN A 417 -6.57 -11.93 3.34
CA ASN A 417 -6.33 -11.03 4.45
C ASN A 417 -7.33 -11.32 5.59
N PRO A 418 -6.87 -11.37 6.85
CA PRO A 418 -7.75 -11.56 7.99
C PRO A 418 -8.60 -10.31 8.23
N ILE A 419 -9.86 -10.50 8.57
CA ILE A 419 -10.80 -9.44 8.95
C ILE A 419 -11.43 -9.75 10.30
N PHE A 420 -11.74 -8.70 11.06
CA PHE A 420 -12.43 -8.80 12.34
C PHE A 420 -13.83 -8.22 12.20
N ILE A 421 -14.84 -9.06 12.41
CA ILE A 421 -16.25 -8.74 12.27
C ILE A 421 -17.01 -9.36 13.43
N ASN A 422 -17.87 -8.58 14.08
CA ASN A 422 -18.69 -9.04 15.21
C ASN A 422 -17.86 -9.77 16.27
N ASN A 423 -16.72 -9.21 16.65
CA ASN A 423 -15.78 -9.74 17.64
C ASN A 423 -15.14 -11.10 17.26
N SER A 424 -15.25 -11.49 16.00
CA SER A 424 -14.71 -12.75 15.47
C SER A 424 -13.65 -12.48 14.42
N LEU A 425 -12.68 -13.37 14.30
CA LEU A 425 -11.67 -13.37 13.25
C LEU A 425 -12.14 -14.25 12.07
N LEU A 426 -12.26 -13.67 10.88
CA LEU A 426 -12.67 -14.33 9.66
C LEU A 426 -11.54 -14.33 8.62
N PHE A 427 -11.33 -15.45 7.96
CA PHE A 427 -10.44 -15.56 6.81
C PHE A 427 -10.77 -16.75 5.92
N LEU A 428 -10.35 -16.69 4.65
CA LEU A 428 -10.35 -17.85 3.76
C LEU A 428 -8.99 -18.56 3.85
N ASN A 429 -9.01 -19.86 4.06
CA ASN A 429 -7.79 -20.65 4.15
C ASN A 429 -7.27 -21.09 2.77
N ASN A 430 -6.11 -21.76 2.73
CA ASN A 430 -5.47 -22.28 1.51
C ASN A 430 -6.32 -23.30 0.73
N LYS A 431 -7.35 -23.88 1.37
CA LYS A 431 -8.34 -24.77 0.74
C LYS A 431 -9.60 -24.02 0.28
N ASN A 432 -9.59 -22.68 0.30
CA ASN A 432 -10.71 -21.79 0.00
C ASN A 432 -11.97 -22.07 0.85
N LYS A 433 -11.77 -22.41 2.12
CA LYS A 433 -12.84 -22.55 3.11
C LYS A 433 -12.84 -21.32 4.01
N LEU A 434 -14.03 -20.81 4.34
CA LEU A 434 -14.16 -19.79 5.37
C LEU A 434 -13.89 -20.44 6.72
N ILE A 435 -13.04 -19.78 7.50
CA ILE A 435 -12.79 -20.09 8.91
C ILE A 435 -13.22 -18.86 9.71
N ILE A 436 -14.00 -19.09 10.75
CA ILE A 436 -14.39 -18.10 11.75
C ILE A 436 -13.89 -18.60 13.10
N LEU A 437 -13.13 -17.74 13.78
CA LEU A 437 -12.64 -17.96 15.14
C LEU A 437 -13.24 -16.89 16.05
N ASN A 438 -13.70 -17.32 17.22
CA ASN A 438 -14.19 -16.45 18.30
C ASN A 438 -13.14 -16.33 19.39
#